data_61918c43f1fb3a36628e4ade050f90c4
#
_entry.id   61918c43f1fb3a36628e4ade050f90c4
#
_cell.length_a   1.000
_cell.length_b   1.000
_cell.length_c   1.000
_cell.angle_alpha   90.00
_cell.angle_beta   90.00
_cell.angle_gamma   90.00
#
_symmetry.space_group_name_H-M   'P 1'
#
loop_
_entity.id
_entity.type
_entity.pdbx_description
1 polymer ?
#
loop_
_entity_poly.entity_id
_entity_poly.type
_entity_poly.pdbx_seq_one_letter_code
_entity_poly.pdbx_strand_id
1 'polypeptide(L)'
;MPTETDILAADTLRGAASEAPASTSDVARFLQDNLGPRLTAHIADIGDHEQVGKWAAGEIIPLPASEQRLRAALSVIQLIQNAESLYTARAWMIGMNPQLEDQAPAQCIADGRERDVLVAARAYVDGC
;
A
#
# COMPACT_ATOMS: atom_id res chain seq x y z
N MET A 1 1.38 -24.93 21.66
CA MET A 1 1.14 -24.95 21.57
C MET A 1 1.03 -24.67 21.14
N PRO A 2 1.30 -24.15 21.08
CA PRO A 2 1.21 -23.83 20.78
C PRO A 2 1.27 -23.50 20.34
N THR A 3 1.46 -23.32 20.30
CA THR A 3 1.39 -23.21 20.01
C THR A 3 1.43 -22.92 19.48
N GLU A 4 1.62 -22.70 19.37
CA GLU A 4 1.52 -22.65 19.00
C GLU A 4 1.49 -22.22 18.49
N THR A 5 1.68 -22.11 18.67
CA THR A 5 1.47 -21.91 18.33
C THR A 5 1.60 -21.60 17.77
N ASP A 6 1.89 -21.54 17.87
CA ASP A 6 1.78 -21.48 17.43
C ASP A 6 1.74 -21.22 16.64
N ILE A 7 1.76 -21.23 16.63
CA ILE A 7 1.51 -21.08 16.03
C ILE A 7 1.26 -20.72 15.33
N LEU A 8 1.39 -20.57 15.31
CA LEU A 8 1.01 -20.26 14.79
C LEU A 8 1.05 -19.69 14.22
N ALA A 9 1.23 -19.59 14.12
CA ALA A 9 1.16 -19.09 13.67
C ALA A 9 1.37 -18.61 13.09
N ALA A 10 1.57 -18.50 13.01
CA ALA A 10 1.62 -18.15 12.52
C ALA A 10 1.48 -18.00 11.78
N ASP A 11 1.53 -17.91 11.73
CA ASP A 11 1.17 -17.72 11.16
C ASP A 11 0.78 -17.35 10.61
N THR A 12 0.73 -17.17 10.59
CA THR A 12 0.25 -16.70 10.39
C THR A 12 0.18 -16.15 10.03
N LEU A 13 0.52 -15.77 9.97
CA LEU A 13 0.31 -15.22 9.90
C LEU A 13 0.27 -14.91 9.22
N ARG A 14 0.42 -14.82 8.92
CA ARG A 14 0.21 -14.46 8.59
C ARG A 14 -0.21 -13.88 8.05
N GLY A 15 -0.32 -13.64 7.89
CA GLY A 15 -0.81 -12.94 7.77
C GLY A 15 -1.18 -12.38 8.15
N ALA A 16 -1.19 -12.17 8.42
CA ALA A 16 -1.46 -11.55 8.98
C ALA A 16 -1.38 -11.08 9.45
N ALA A 17 -1.11 -11.01 9.30
CA ALA A 17 -1.04 -10.51 9.84
C ALA A 17 -1.27 -9.97 10.36
N SER A 18 -1.17 -9.95 10.22
CA SER A 18 -1.42 -9.45 10.82
C SER A 18 -1.90 -8.79 11.81
N GLU A 19 -1.42 -9.16 12.45
CA GLU A 19 -2.05 -8.65 13.56
C GLU A 19 -1.49 -7.35 13.98
N ALA A 20 -0.22 -7.17 14.05
CA ALA A 20 0.49 -5.92 14.24
C ALA A 20 0.65 -5.24 12.90
N PRO A 21 0.45 -3.91 12.84
CA PRO A 21 0.68 -3.20 11.58
C PRO A 21 2.15 -3.29 11.18
N ALA A 22 2.40 -3.30 9.89
CA ALA A 22 3.76 -3.30 9.37
C ALA A 22 4.46 -2.02 9.79
N SER A 23 5.78 -2.09 10.00
CA SER A 23 6.55 -0.90 10.30
C SER A 23 6.60 0.01 9.08
N THR A 24 6.88 1.29 9.31
CA THR A 24 6.99 2.25 8.22
C THR A 24 8.04 1.82 7.21
N SER A 25 9.19 1.31 7.69
CA SER A 25 10.22 0.88 6.76
C SER A 25 9.78 -0.35 5.95
N ASP A 26 9.02 -1.25 6.56
CA ASP A 26 8.48 -2.39 5.82
C ASP A 26 7.49 -1.96 4.75
N VAL A 27 6.63 -0.99 5.07
CA VAL A 27 5.68 -0.45 4.11
C VAL A 27 6.43 0.18 2.94
N ALA A 28 7.42 1.01 3.24
CA ALA A 28 8.19 1.68 2.19
C ALA A 28 8.94 0.67 1.33
N ARG A 29 9.51 -0.37 1.95
CA ARG A 29 10.24 -1.39 1.20
C ARG A 29 9.31 -2.16 0.26
N PHE A 30 8.15 -2.56 0.76
CA PHE A 30 7.18 -3.27 -0.06
C PHE A 30 6.77 -2.42 -1.27
N LEU A 31 6.44 -1.16 -1.03
CA LEU A 31 6.01 -0.28 -2.12
C LEU A 31 7.13 -0.01 -3.10
N GLN A 32 8.35 0.23 -2.59
CA GLN A 32 9.50 0.43 -3.46
C GLN A 32 9.76 -0.79 -4.33
N ASP A 33 9.68 -1.98 -3.75
CA ASP A 33 9.98 -3.21 -4.47
C ASP A 33 8.91 -3.53 -5.52
N ASN A 34 7.68 -3.13 -5.28
CA ASN A 34 6.58 -3.51 -6.15
C ASN A 34 6.09 -2.40 -7.08
N LEU A 35 6.27 -1.14 -6.70
CA LEU A 35 5.85 -0.02 -7.53
C LEU A 35 7.03 0.78 -8.08
N GLY A 36 8.21 0.62 -7.47
CA GLY A 36 9.37 1.41 -7.80
C GLY A 36 9.46 2.67 -6.97
N PRO A 37 10.68 3.23 -6.84
CA PRO A 37 10.87 4.39 -5.96
C PRO A 37 10.15 5.66 -6.46
N ARG A 38 10.08 5.86 -7.77
CA ARG A 38 9.47 7.09 -8.30
C ARG A 38 7.97 7.13 -8.06
N LEU A 39 7.28 6.03 -8.33
CA LEU A 39 5.83 5.99 -8.10
C LEU A 39 5.54 6.06 -6.60
N THR A 40 6.34 5.39 -5.79
CA THR A 40 6.17 5.44 -4.34
C THR A 40 6.33 6.87 -3.83
N ALA A 41 7.33 7.59 -4.31
CA ALA A 41 7.52 9.00 -3.94
C ALA A 41 6.33 9.84 -4.35
N HIS A 42 5.82 9.61 -5.56
CA HIS A 42 4.66 10.34 -6.06
C HIS A 42 3.44 10.11 -5.16
N ILE A 43 3.19 8.86 -4.79
CA ILE A 43 2.08 8.54 -3.90
C ILE A 43 2.23 9.26 -2.56
N ALA A 44 3.45 9.32 -2.03
CA ALA A 44 3.73 9.99 -0.76
C ALA A 44 3.71 11.51 -0.87
N ASP A 45 3.62 12.03 -2.10
CA ASP A 45 3.60 13.44 -2.42
C ASP A 45 4.91 14.12 -2.04
N ILE A 46 6.03 13.50 -2.46
CA ILE A 46 7.35 14.10 -2.31
C ILE A 46 8.05 14.09 -3.67
N GLY A 47 8.97 15.04 -3.84
CA GLY A 47 9.68 15.19 -5.10
C GLY A 47 10.93 14.34 -5.21
N ASP A 48 11.52 13.94 -4.09
CA ASP A 48 12.81 13.26 -4.09
C ASP A 48 12.62 11.76 -3.87
N HIS A 49 12.65 11.01 -4.96
CA HIS A 49 12.41 9.57 -4.88
C HIS A 49 13.53 8.81 -4.16
N GLU A 50 14.69 9.44 -3.94
CA GLU A 50 15.77 8.78 -3.19
C GLU A 50 15.43 8.65 -1.71
N GLN A 51 14.52 9.48 -1.19
CA GLN A 51 14.09 9.34 0.19
C GLN A 51 13.38 8.02 0.44
N VAL A 52 12.73 7.47 -0.60
CA VAL A 52 12.02 6.19 -0.45
C VAL A 52 12.98 5.09 0.00
N GLY A 53 14.17 5.04 -0.59
CA GLY A 53 15.18 4.08 -0.18
C GLY A 53 15.62 4.26 1.26
N LYS A 54 15.70 5.51 1.72
CA LYS A 54 16.08 5.79 3.10
C LYS A 54 14.96 5.39 4.07
N TRP A 55 13.70 5.59 3.68
CA TRP A 55 12.58 5.10 4.47
C TRP A 55 12.62 3.57 4.57
N ALA A 56 12.86 2.91 3.44
CA ALA A 56 12.91 1.45 3.40
C ALA A 56 14.04 0.90 4.24
N ALA A 57 15.16 1.62 4.31
CA ALA A 57 16.30 1.22 5.12
C ALA A 57 16.14 1.61 6.60
N GLY A 58 15.11 2.37 6.94
CA GLY A 58 14.91 2.82 8.31
C GLY A 58 15.81 3.95 8.72
N GLU A 59 16.45 4.63 7.75
CA GLU A 59 17.39 5.70 8.06
C GLU A 59 16.68 6.99 8.41
N ILE A 60 15.56 7.27 7.76
CA ILE A 60 14.74 8.43 8.07
C ILE A 60 13.28 8.02 8.06
N ILE A 61 12.45 8.84 8.69
CA ILE A 61 11.02 8.58 8.81
C ILE A 61 10.28 9.60 7.96
N PRO A 62 9.31 9.17 7.14
CA PRO A 62 8.52 10.14 6.38
C PRO A 62 7.67 11.00 7.29
N LEU A 63 7.30 12.18 6.81
CA LEU A 63 6.37 13.03 7.54
C LEU A 63 5.02 12.30 7.69
N PRO A 64 4.24 12.64 8.72
CA PRO A 64 2.98 11.91 8.97
C PRO A 64 2.04 11.84 7.77
N ALA A 65 1.91 12.92 7.00
CA ALA A 65 1.03 12.91 5.83
C ALA A 65 1.53 11.93 4.77
N SER A 66 2.84 11.90 4.56
CA SER A 66 3.43 10.95 3.60
C SER A 66 3.25 9.52 4.07
N GLU A 67 3.47 9.27 5.35
CA GLU A 67 3.29 7.94 5.90
C GLU A 67 1.84 7.48 5.75
N GLN A 68 0.89 8.37 5.99
CA GLN A 68 -0.53 8.04 5.84
C GLN A 68 -0.84 7.62 4.41
N ARG A 69 -0.28 8.34 3.44
CA ARG A 69 -0.48 8.00 2.02
C ARG A 69 0.15 6.66 1.68
N LEU A 70 1.35 6.38 2.19
CA LEU A 70 2.00 5.10 1.95
C LEU A 70 1.19 3.95 2.52
N ARG A 71 0.66 4.11 3.72
CA ARG A 71 -0.14 3.06 4.34
C ARG A 71 -1.47 2.86 3.63
N ALA A 72 -2.06 3.93 3.12
CA ALA A 72 -3.27 3.81 2.31
C ALA A 72 -3.00 3.02 1.04
N ALA A 73 -1.88 3.31 0.38
CA ALA A 73 -1.50 2.57 -0.83
C ALA A 73 -1.30 1.08 -0.52
N LEU A 74 -0.64 0.78 0.59
CA LEU A 74 -0.43 -0.61 0.98
C LEU A 74 -1.77 -1.32 1.21
N SER A 75 -2.70 -0.66 1.92
CA SER A 75 -4.01 -1.24 2.19
C SER A 75 -4.76 -1.55 0.91
N VAL A 76 -4.72 -0.64 -0.06
CA VAL A 76 -5.39 -0.83 -1.34
C VAL A 76 -4.77 -2.00 -2.09
N ILE A 77 -3.43 -2.04 -2.15
CA ILE A 77 -2.74 -3.11 -2.86
C ILE A 77 -3.04 -4.46 -2.23
N GLN A 78 -3.02 -4.54 -0.89
CA GLN A 78 -3.30 -5.79 -0.22
C GLN A 78 -4.74 -6.25 -0.45
N LEU A 79 -5.68 -5.33 -0.45
CA LEU A 79 -7.07 -5.65 -0.68
C LEU A 79 -7.26 -6.29 -2.07
N ILE A 80 -6.67 -5.67 -3.10
CA ILE A 80 -6.82 -6.18 -4.46
C ILE A 80 -5.97 -7.43 -4.67
N GLN A 81 -4.78 -7.47 -4.09
CA GLN A 81 -3.90 -8.63 -4.20
C GLN A 81 -4.56 -9.87 -3.60
N ASN A 82 -5.21 -9.72 -2.46
CA ASN A 82 -5.88 -10.85 -1.80
C ASN A 82 -7.04 -11.37 -2.62
N ALA A 83 -7.73 -10.49 -3.34
CA ALA A 83 -8.87 -10.90 -4.16
C ALA A 83 -8.45 -11.44 -5.51
N GLU A 84 -7.33 -10.96 -6.05
CA GLU A 84 -6.88 -11.33 -7.39
C GLU A 84 -5.39 -11.63 -7.41
N SER A 85 -4.56 -10.60 -7.63
CA SER A 85 -3.10 -10.81 -7.70
C SER A 85 -2.38 -9.49 -7.48
N LEU A 86 -1.10 -9.59 -7.19
CA LEU A 86 -0.24 -8.41 -7.07
C LEU A 86 -0.14 -7.69 -8.41
N TYR A 87 -0.07 -8.45 -9.50
CA TYR A 87 -0.01 -7.88 -10.84
C TYR A 87 -1.25 -6.99 -11.10
N THR A 88 -2.44 -7.52 -10.77
CA THR A 88 -3.68 -6.76 -10.94
C THR A 88 -3.69 -5.53 -10.04
N ALA A 89 -3.21 -5.67 -8.80
CA ALA A 89 -3.18 -4.54 -7.89
C ALA A 89 -2.30 -3.41 -8.42
N ARG A 90 -1.13 -3.74 -8.97
CA ARG A 90 -0.26 -2.73 -9.54
C ARG A 90 -0.90 -2.04 -10.74
N ALA A 91 -1.51 -2.83 -11.62
CA ALA A 91 -2.18 -2.26 -12.80
C ALA A 91 -3.33 -1.34 -12.38
N TRP A 92 -4.06 -1.76 -11.35
CA TRP A 92 -5.19 -0.96 -10.85
C TRP A 92 -4.74 0.40 -10.33
N MET A 93 -3.59 0.42 -9.65
CA MET A 93 -3.09 1.66 -9.05
C MET A 93 -2.72 2.74 -10.06
N ILE A 94 -2.32 2.34 -11.27
CA ILE A 94 -1.85 3.30 -12.27
C ILE A 94 -2.81 3.50 -13.44
N GLY A 95 -3.90 2.73 -13.48
CA GLY A 95 -4.88 2.86 -14.56
C GLY A 95 -5.90 3.93 -14.26
N MET A 96 -6.53 4.45 -15.33
CA MET A 96 -7.62 5.39 -15.16
C MET A 96 -8.81 4.69 -14.53
N ASN A 97 -9.48 5.37 -13.60
CA ASN A 97 -10.56 4.76 -12.83
C ASN A 97 -11.82 5.61 -12.91
N PRO A 98 -12.90 5.08 -13.52
CA PRO A 98 -14.14 5.86 -13.67
C PRO A 98 -14.73 6.31 -12.33
N GLN A 99 -14.51 5.54 -11.25
CA GLN A 99 -15.03 5.93 -9.95
C GLN A 99 -14.23 7.07 -9.32
N LEU A 100 -13.10 7.43 -9.92
CA LEU A 100 -12.23 8.51 -9.45
C LEU A 100 -12.10 9.59 -10.53
N GLU A 101 -13.17 9.83 -11.27
CA GLU A 101 -13.20 10.83 -12.35
C GLU A 101 -12.09 10.59 -13.36
N ASP A 102 -11.86 9.32 -13.68
CA ASP A 102 -10.85 8.85 -14.65
C ASP A 102 -9.42 9.16 -14.23
N GLN A 103 -9.19 9.51 -12.96
CA GLN A 103 -7.83 9.67 -12.46
C GLN A 103 -7.29 8.33 -12.00
N ALA A 104 -5.96 8.22 -11.99
CA ALA A 104 -5.31 7.02 -11.46
C ALA A 104 -5.42 7.01 -9.92
N PRO A 105 -5.68 5.85 -9.32
CA PRO A 105 -5.71 5.77 -7.86
C PRO A 105 -4.45 6.30 -7.18
N ALA A 106 -3.27 6.03 -7.75
CA ALA A 106 -2.02 6.55 -7.19
C ALA A 106 -2.03 8.07 -7.13
N GLN A 107 -2.54 8.74 -8.18
CA GLN A 107 -2.63 10.19 -8.19
C GLN A 107 -3.60 10.69 -7.12
N CYS A 108 -4.72 10.00 -6.95
CA CYS A 108 -5.71 10.40 -5.96
C CYS A 108 -5.15 10.28 -4.54
N ILE A 109 -4.35 9.25 -4.27
CA ILE A 109 -3.70 9.14 -2.95
C ILE A 109 -2.73 10.30 -2.76
N ALA A 110 -1.94 10.63 -3.78
CA ALA A 110 -1.00 11.76 -3.71
C ALA A 110 -1.74 13.06 -3.42
N ASP A 111 -2.96 13.18 -3.91
CA ASP A 111 -3.78 14.38 -3.72
C ASP A 111 -4.52 14.39 -2.38
N GLY A 112 -4.32 13.35 -1.55
CA GLY A 112 -4.97 13.29 -0.25
C GLY A 112 -6.36 12.67 -0.26
N ARG A 113 -6.72 11.99 -1.37
CA ARG A 113 -8.03 11.35 -1.50
C ARG A 113 -7.97 9.87 -1.16
N GLU A 114 -7.26 9.52 -0.08
CA GLU A 114 -7.07 8.13 0.31
C GLU A 114 -8.40 7.39 0.52
N ARG A 115 -9.36 8.07 1.16
CA ARG A 115 -10.64 7.45 1.43
C ARG A 115 -11.38 7.10 0.15
N ASP A 116 -11.36 8.00 -0.82
CA ASP A 116 -12.04 7.74 -2.09
C ASP A 116 -11.43 6.53 -2.79
N VAL A 117 -10.12 6.39 -2.73
CA VAL A 117 -9.43 5.27 -3.35
C VAL A 117 -9.79 3.97 -2.64
N LEU A 118 -9.86 3.97 -1.31
CA LEU A 118 -10.26 2.77 -0.58
C LEU A 118 -11.70 2.35 -0.92
N VAL A 119 -12.60 3.31 -1.06
CA VAL A 119 -13.98 3.02 -1.46
C VAL A 119 -14.00 2.41 -2.85
N ALA A 120 -13.23 2.98 -3.79
CA ALA A 120 -13.18 2.46 -5.15
C ALA A 120 -12.58 1.05 -5.18
N ALA A 121 -11.56 0.80 -4.36
CA ALA A 121 -10.93 -0.52 -4.30
C ALA A 121 -11.91 -1.57 -3.77
N ARG A 122 -12.67 -1.22 -2.74
CA ARG A 122 -13.66 -2.15 -2.20
C ARG A 122 -14.75 -2.45 -3.21
N ALA A 123 -15.21 -1.44 -3.94
CA ALA A 123 -16.21 -1.65 -4.98
C ALA A 123 -15.66 -2.59 -6.06
N TYR A 124 -14.41 -2.41 -6.44
CA TYR A 124 -13.78 -3.26 -7.42
C TYR A 124 -13.73 -4.72 -6.96
N VAL A 125 -13.29 -4.93 -5.72
CA VAL A 125 -13.16 -6.27 -5.16
C VAL A 125 -14.52 -6.94 -4.98
N ASP A 126 -15.53 -6.16 -4.62
CA ASP A 126 -16.88 -6.68 -4.42
C ASP A 126 -17.61 -6.95 -5.74
N GLY A 127 -16.98 -6.65 -6.87
CA GLY A 127 -17.56 -6.92 -8.17
C GLY A 127 -18.60 -5.91 -8.62
N CYS A 128 -18.54 -4.70 -8.07
CA CYS A 128 -19.49 -3.65 -8.43
C CYS A 128 -19.02 -2.79 -9.58
#